data_25275b416f071e6755dea0364dfea2aa
#
_entry.id   25275b416f071e6755dea0364dfea2aa
#
_cell.length_a   1.000
_cell.length_b   1.000
_cell.length_c   1.000
_cell.angle_alpha   90.00
_cell.angle_beta   90.00
_cell.angle_gamma   90.00
#
_symmetry.space_group_name_H-M   'P 1'
#
loop_
_entity.id
_entity.type
_entity.pdbx_description
1 polymer ?
#
loop_
_entity_poly.entity_id
_entity_poly.type
_entity_poly.pdbx_seq_one_letter_code
_entity_poly.pdbx_strand_id
1 'polypeptide(L)'
;MHEFAMAQGIFNTVYDTATANDAIEVTEVVIEIGRLAMLNPEQLKFMLGAICEGEELTKNAELIIKTIDVDIRCHNCGFEGIGDIDDSDHYAPMILCPKCESHRVEVINGKDITVRSISIEKEDDEN
;
A
#
# COMPACT_ATOMS: atom_id res chain seq x y z
N MET A 1 -14.86 5.21 3.57
CA MET A 1 -15.16 5.50 2.20
C MET A 1 -13.94 5.40 1.34
N HIS A 2 -12.87 6.02 1.76
CA HIS A 2 -11.68 5.96 0.93
C HIS A 2 -11.17 4.54 0.76
N GLU A 3 -11.34 3.70 1.77
CA GLU A 3 -10.83 2.34 1.71
C GLU A 3 -11.49 1.54 0.60
N PHE A 4 -12.80 1.72 0.39
CA PHE A 4 -13.45 0.96 -0.66
C PHE A 4 -12.98 1.41 -2.04
N ALA A 5 -12.88 2.70 -2.27
CA ALA A 5 -12.42 3.21 -3.56
C ALA A 5 -11.00 2.75 -3.84
N MET A 6 -10.14 2.75 -2.80
CA MET A 6 -8.77 2.30 -2.97
C MET A 6 -8.73 0.79 -3.23
N ALA A 7 -9.57 0.02 -2.52
CA ALA A 7 -9.62 -1.42 -2.75
C ALA A 7 -10.03 -1.72 -4.18
N GLN A 8 -11.01 -0.98 -4.71
CA GLN A 8 -11.45 -1.19 -6.07
C GLN A 8 -10.34 -0.85 -7.06
N GLY A 9 -9.60 0.24 -6.81
CA GLY A 9 -8.49 0.62 -7.69
C GLY A 9 -7.38 -0.40 -7.66
N ILE A 10 -7.06 -0.92 -6.48
CA ILE A 10 -6.03 -1.95 -6.35
C ILE A 10 -6.47 -3.20 -7.09
N PHE A 11 -7.73 -3.61 -6.92
CA PHE A 11 -8.24 -4.78 -7.60
C PHE A 11 -8.15 -4.61 -9.12
N ASN A 12 -8.52 -3.44 -9.62
CA ASN A 12 -8.45 -3.19 -11.06
C ASN A 12 -7.02 -3.33 -11.58
N THR A 13 -6.06 -2.80 -10.83
CA THR A 13 -4.64 -2.91 -11.21
C THR A 13 -4.20 -4.38 -11.23
N VAL A 14 -4.57 -5.13 -10.19
CA VAL A 14 -4.19 -6.53 -10.11
C VAL A 14 -4.82 -7.32 -11.25
N TYR A 15 -6.11 -7.10 -11.48
CA TYR A 15 -6.83 -7.82 -12.52
C TYR A 15 -6.26 -7.52 -13.90
N ASP A 16 -6.02 -6.25 -14.19
CA ASP A 16 -5.52 -5.86 -15.50
C ASP A 16 -4.10 -6.39 -15.73
N THR A 17 -3.26 -6.32 -14.70
CA THR A 17 -1.90 -6.82 -14.81
C THR A 17 -1.89 -8.34 -15.02
N ALA A 18 -2.71 -9.04 -14.26
CA ALA A 18 -2.75 -10.50 -14.36
C ALA A 18 -3.27 -10.93 -15.74
N THR A 19 -4.31 -10.28 -16.24
CA THR A 19 -4.83 -10.65 -17.55
C THR A 19 -3.85 -10.30 -18.66
N ALA A 20 -3.13 -9.19 -18.53
CA ALA A 20 -2.12 -8.83 -19.53
C ALA A 20 -0.97 -9.83 -19.55
N ASN A 21 -0.79 -10.60 -18.50
CA ASN A 21 0.25 -11.60 -18.43
C ASN A 21 -0.28 -13.02 -18.57
N ASP A 22 -1.51 -13.16 -19.06
CA ASP A 22 -2.12 -14.47 -19.34
C ASP A 22 -2.24 -15.34 -18.09
N ALA A 23 -2.49 -14.75 -16.95
CA ALA A 23 -2.64 -15.51 -15.72
C ALA A 23 -3.97 -16.24 -15.73
N ILE A 24 -3.97 -17.47 -15.21
CA ILE A 24 -5.22 -18.17 -14.94
C ILE A 24 -5.62 -18.02 -13.49
N GLU A 25 -4.68 -17.63 -12.63
CA GLU A 25 -4.98 -17.43 -11.23
C GLU A 25 -3.96 -16.48 -10.62
N VAL A 26 -4.42 -15.59 -9.76
CA VAL A 26 -3.54 -14.77 -8.93
C VAL A 26 -3.43 -15.48 -7.59
N THR A 27 -2.21 -15.78 -7.16
CA THR A 27 -2.00 -16.53 -5.93
C THR A 27 -1.62 -15.64 -4.77
N GLU A 28 -1.02 -14.47 -5.04
CA GLU A 28 -0.58 -13.60 -3.96
C GLU A 28 -0.52 -12.17 -4.45
N VAL A 29 -0.89 -11.24 -3.60
CA VAL A 29 -0.79 -9.80 -3.89
C VAL A 29 -0.11 -9.15 -2.70
N VAL A 30 1.00 -8.45 -2.93
CA VAL A 30 1.71 -7.72 -1.89
C VAL A 30 1.45 -6.24 -2.10
N ILE A 31 0.91 -5.59 -1.06
CA ILE A 31 0.53 -4.19 -1.12
C ILE A 31 1.29 -3.45 -0.03
N GLU A 32 1.88 -2.31 -0.38
CA GLU A 32 2.55 -1.44 0.57
C GLU A 32 1.73 -0.20 0.79
N ILE A 33 1.46 0.13 2.05
CA ILE A 33 0.69 1.29 2.42
C ILE A 33 1.58 2.21 3.23
N GLY A 34 1.82 3.42 2.76
CA GLY A 34 2.56 4.40 3.52
C GLY A 34 1.76 4.85 4.73
N ARG A 35 2.44 5.10 5.85
CA ARG A 35 1.74 5.47 7.07
C ARG A 35 0.98 6.77 6.92
N LEU A 36 1.40 7.64 6.01
CA LEU A 36 0.67 8.89 5.77
C LEU A 36 -0.50 8.73 4.81
N ALA A 37 -0.74 7.55 4.27
CA ALA A 37 -1.90 7.34 3.41
C ALA A 37 -3.20 7.43 4.19
N MET A 38 -3.13 7.30 5.54
CA MET A 38 -4.30 7.48 6.40
C MET A 38 -5.38 6.45 6.12
N LEU A 39 -5.00 5.24 5.80
CA LEU A 39 -5.94 4.16 5.57
C LEU A 39 -5.79 3.11 6.65
N ASN A 40 -6.90 2.47 6.98
CA ASN A 40 -6.88 1.35 7.91
C ASN A 40 -6.52 0.09 7.13
N PRO A 41 -5.34 -0.50 7.37
CA PRO A 41 -4.91 -1.65 6.56
C PRO A 41 -5.82 -2.84 6.70
N GLU A 42 -6.38 -3.08 7.89
CA GLU A 42 -7.25 -4.23 8.08
C GLU A 42 -8.56 -4.06 7.33
N GLN A 43 -9.10 -2.86 7.33
CA GLN A 43 -10.32 -2.61 6.60
C GLN A 43 -10.09 -2.69 5.10
N LEU A 44 -8.96 -2.17 4.63
CA LEU A 44 -8.63 -2.29 3.22
C LEU A 44 -8.50 -3.75 2.82
N LYS A 45 -7.83 -4.55 3.64
CA LYS A 45 -7.66 -5.97 3.35
C LYS A 45 -9.01 -6.68 3.31
N PHE A 46 -9.90 -6.35 4.23
CA PHE A 46 -11.22 -6.96 4.26
C PHE A 46 -12.00 -6.64 2.99
N MET A 47 -12.02 -5.37 2.61
CA MET A 47 -12.77 -4.95 1.43
C MET A 47 -12.18 -5.52 0.16
N LEU A 48 -10.85 -5.49 0.04
CA LEU A 48 -10.19 -6.04 -1.14
C LEU A 48 -10.41 -7.53 -1.24
N GLY A 49 -10.37 -8.23 -0.09
CA GLY A 49 -10.65 -9.65 -0.08
C GLY A 49 -12.03 -9.98 -0.57
N ALA A 50 -13.02 -9.17 -0.17
CA ALA A 50 -14.39 -9.40 -0.62
C ALA A 50 -14.51 -9.21 -2.13
N ILE A 51 -13.84 -8.20 -2.67
CA ILE A 51 -13.86 -7.97 -4.12
C ILE A 51 -13.18 -9.14 -4.83
N CYS A 52 -12.04 -9.58 -4.33
CA CYS A 52 -11.29 -10.66 -4.96
C CYS A 52 -12.07 -11.97 -4.96
N GLU A 53 -12.82 -12.22 -3.91
CA GLU A 53 -13.59 -13.46 -3.84
C GLU A 53 -14.68 -13.53 -4.88
N GLY A 54 -15.09 -12.41 -5.42
CA GLY A 54 -16.12 -12.39 -6.44
C GLY A 54 -15.65 -12.73 -7.85
N GLU A 55 -14.32 -12.94 -8.04
CA GLU A 55 -13.78 -13.22 -9.35
C GLU A 55 -12.96 -14.49 -9.32
N GLU A 56 -13.15 -15.33 -10.34
CA GLU A 56 -12.42 -16.59 -10.40
C GLU A 56 -10.91 -16.38 -10.40
N LEU A 57 -10.44 -15.34 -11.08
CA LEU A 57 -9.02 -15.09 -11.21
C LEU A 57 -8.36 -14.83 -9.87
N THR A 58 -9.06 -14.20 -8.94
CA THR A 58 -8.45 -13.72 -7.70
C THR A 58 -9.04 -14.35 -6.45
N LYS A 59 -9.96 -15.26 -6.58
CA LYS A 59 -10.72 -15.71 -5.40
C LYS A 59 -9.84 -16.41 -4.37
N ASN A 60 -8.72 -16.97 -4.77
CA ASN A 60 -7.82 -17.66 -3.85
C ASN A 60 -6.57 -16.87 -3.56
N ALA A 61 -6.50 -15.60 -3.95
CA ALA A 61 -5.29 -14.81 -3.77
C ALA A 61 -5.07 -14.51 -2.30
N GLU A 62 -3.83 -14.65 -1.86
CA GLU A 62 -3.45 -14.23 -0.53
C GLU A 62 -3.07 -12.76 -0.56
N LEU A 63 -3.61 -11.97 0.33
CA LEU A 63 -3.35 -10.53 0.36
C LEU A 63 -2.38 -10.25 1.50
N ILE A 64 -1.24 -9.68 1.18
CA ILE A 64 -0.22 -9.33 2.15
C ILE A 64 -0.09 -7.82 2.14
N ILE A 65 -0.37 -7.18 3.27
CA ILE A 65 -0.32 -5.74 3.38
C ILE A 65 0.79 -5.36 4.33
N LYS A 66 1.70 -4.52 3.86
CA LYS A 66 2.83 -4.05 4.65
C LYS A 66 2.70 -2.55 4.82
N THR A 67 2.96 -2.08 6.03
CA THR A 67 2.95 -0.66 6.31
C THR A 67 4.37 -0.12 6.15
N ILE A 68 4.51 0.98 5.42
CA ILE A 68 5.80 1.57 5.10
C ILE A 68 5.96 2.84 5.92
N ASP A 69 7.09 2.96 6.61
CA ASP A 69 7.37 4.14 7.39
C ASP A 69 7.56 5.38 6.51
N VAL A 70 7.47 6.55 7.13
CA VAL A 70 7.64 7.80 6.42
C VAL A 70 9.10 8.17 6.41
N ASP A 71 9.70 8.27 5.22
CA ASP A 71 11.06 8.76 5.07
C ASP A 71 11.02 10.24 4.78
N ILE A 72 11.88 11.00 5.44
CA ILE A 72 11.89 12.44 5.30
C ILE A 72 13.30 12.96 5.07
N ARG A 73 13.38 14.18 4.56
CA ARG A 73 14.60 14.99 4.57
C ARG A 73 14.27 16.28 5.31
N CYS A 74 15.01 16.57 6.36
CA CYS A 74 14.76 17.76 7.15
C CYS A 74 15.48 18.95 6.53
N HIS A 75 14.73 20.01 6.24
CA HIS A 75 15.32 21.22 5.68
C HIS A 75 15.95 22.09 6.74
N ASN A 76 15.74 21.78 8.02
CA ASN A 76 16.32 22.57 9.09
C ASN A 76 17.67 22.04 9.54
N CYS A 77 17.83 20.72 9.72
CA CYS A 77 19.09 20.17 10.19
C CYS A 77 19.74 19.19 9.23
N GLY A 78 19.11 18.89 8.10
CA GLY A 78 19.71 17.99 7.12
C GLY A 78 19.51 16.51 7.39
N PHE A 79 18.76 16.15 8.42
CA PHE A 79 18.54 14.74 8.73
C PHE A 79 17.78 14.05 7.59
N GLU A 80 18.18 12.82 7.27
CA GLU A 80 17.46 12.00 6.32
C GLU A 80 17.22 10.65 6.96
N GLY A 81 15.98 10.18 6.95
CA GLY A 81 15.62 8.92 7.54
C GLY A 81 14.16 8.90 7.90
N ILE A 82 13.80 8.01 8.81
CA ILE A 82 12.42 7.83 9.21
C ILE A 82 11.99 9.01 10.07
N GLY A 83 10.89 9.64 9.70
CA GLY A 83 10.33 10.75 10.47
C GLY A 83 9.42 10.29 11.57
N ASP A 84 9.22 11.17 12.56
CA ASP A 84 8.24 10.92 13.61
C ASP A 84 6.89 11.47 13.17
N ILE A 85 5.84 10.77 13.54
CA ILE A 85 4.48 11.20 13.25
C ILE A 85 3.83 11.59 14.56
N ASP A 86 3.37 12.84 14.64
CA ASP A 86 2.61 13.32 15.78
C ASP A 86 1.15 13.25 15.37
N ASP A 87 0.43 12.24 15.86
CA ASP A 87 -0.97 12.07 15.51
C ASP A 87 -1.88 12.46 16.65
N SER A 88 -1.45 13.33 17.54
CA SER A 88 -2.32 13.80 18.62
C SER A 88 -3.56 14.49 18.05
N ASP A 89 -3.48 15.06 16.85
CA ASP A 89 -4.64 15.56 16.15
C ASP A 89 -4.97 14.56 15.05
N HIS A 90 -6.05 13.82 15.22
CA HIS A 90 -6.39 12.77 14.26
C HIS A 90 -6.71 13.30 12.87
N TYR A 91 -7.06 14.58 12.76
CA TYR A 91 -7.46 15.12 11.47
C TYR A 91 -6.28 15.72 10.72
N ALA A 92 -5.20 16.01 11.41
CA ALA A 92 -4.05 16.66 10.79
C ALA A 92 -2.76 16.17 11.42
N PRO A 93 -2.37 14.92 11.17
CA PRO A 93 -1.12 14.42 11.74
C PRO A 93 0.05 15.22 11.17
N MET A 94 1.05 15.46 12.01
CA MET A 94 2.19 16.25 11.62
C MET A 94 3.43 15.40 11.63
N ILE A 95 4.35 15.69 10.72
CA ILE A 95 5.61 14.97 10.60
C ILE A 95 6.69 15.83 11.20
N LEU A 96 7.52 15.21 12.04
CA LEU A 96 8.60 15.90 12.72
C LEU A 96 9.92 15.24 12.41
N CYS A 97 10.98 16.05 12.40
CA CYS A 97 12.32 15.50 12.36
C CYS A 97 12.63 14.92 13.75
N PRO A 98 13.02 13.64 13.84
CA PRO A 98 13.34 13.07 15.15
C PRO A 98 14.58 13.64 15.77
N LYS A 99 15.42 14.34 14.99
CA LYS A 99 16.67 14.87 15.51
C LYS A 99 16.52 16.29 16.04
N CYS A 100 15.79 17.17 15.34
CA CYS A 100 15.66 18.56 15.77
C CYS A 100 14.23 18.96 16.03
N GLU A 101 13.26 18.05 15.79
CA GLU A 101 11.83 18.28 16.07
C GLU A 101 11.22 19.38 15.21
N SER A 102 11.86 19.74 14.12
CA SER A 102 11.32 20.74 13.21
C SER A 102 10.20 20.13 12.36
N HIS A 103 9.23 20.95 11.97
CA HIS A 103 8.21 20.53 11.02
C HIS A 103 8.63 20.81 9.58
N ARG A 104 9.81 21.39 9.37
CA ARG A 104 10.23 21.74 8.02
C ARG A 104 10.88 20.55 7.37
N VAL A 105 10.10 19.55 7.06
CA VAL A 105 10.57 18.30 6.49
C VAL A 105 9.90 18.06 5.15
N GLU A 106 10.62 17.41 4.27
CA GLU A 106 10.10 16.96 2.99
C GLU A 106 9.86 15.47 3.09
N VAL A 107 8.66 15.02 2.70
CA VAL A 107 8.34 13.59 2.74
C VAL A 107 8.85 12.97 1.45
N ILE A 108 9.78 12.02 1.59
CA ILE A 108 10.37 11.35 0.44
C ILE A 108 9.56 10.11 0.09
N ASN A 109 9.05 9.39 1.10
CA ASN A 109 8.34 8.14 0.89
C ASN A 109 7.39 7.92 2.06
N GLY A 110 6.36 7.10 1.85
CA GLY A 110 5.48 6.73 2.95
C GLY A 110 4.11 7.36 2.89
N LYS A 111 3.75 8.00 1.77
CA LYS A 111 2.43 8.62 1.65
C LYS A 111 1.55 7.95 0.60
N ASP A 112 2.04 6.93 -0.08
CA ASP A 112 1.32 6.33 -1.20
C ASP A 112 0.94 4.89 -0.89
N ILE A 113 0.02 4.36 -1.68
CA ILE A 113 -0.34 2.95 -1.66
C ILE A 113 0.16 2.36 -2.96
N THR A 114 0.89 1.26 -2.87
CA THR A 114 1.51 0.66 -4.05
C THR A 114 1.26 -0.83 -4.07
N VAL A 115 0.87 -1.36 -5.21
CA VAL A 115 0.86 -2.81 -5.42
C VAL A 115 2.30 -3.18 -5.72
N ARG A 116 2.96 -3.80 -4.74
CA ARG A 116 4.37 -4.09 -4.84
C ARG A 116 4.64 -5.22 -5.81
N SER A 117 3.84 -6.27 -5.74
CA SER A 117 4.01 -7.43 -6.60
C SER A 117 2.76 -8.26 -6.59
N ILE A 118 2.59 -9.05 -7.63
CA ILE A 118 1.57 -10.08 -7.66
C ILE A 118 2.24 -11.37 -8.12
N SER A 119 1.76 -12.48 -7.59
CA SER A 119 2.22 -13.80 -8.03
C SER A 119 1.07 -14.45 -8.77
N ILE A 120 1.35 -15.03 -9.90
CA ILE A 120 0.31 -15.60 -10.76
C ILE A 120 0.69 -17.01 -11.18
N GLU A 121 -0.31 -17.74 -11.61
CA GLU A 121 -0.12 -19.02 -12.27
C GLU A 121 -0.61 -18.91 -13.68
N LYS A 122 0.08 -19.56 -14.60
CA LYS A 122 -0.30 -19.59 -16.00
C LYS A 122 -0.59 -21.01 -16.41
N GLU A 123 -1.43 -21.11 -17.44
CA GLU A 123 -1.71 -22.39 -17.99
C GLU A 123 -0.51 -22.88 -18.74
N ASP A 124 -0.28 -24.19 -18.73
CA ASP A 124 0.76 -24.73 -19.58
C ASP A 124 2.10 -24.30 -19.17
N ASP A 125 2.46 -24.52 -17.94
CA ASP A 125 3.73 -24.15 -17.51
C ASP A 125 4.69 -25.24 -17.57
N GLU A 126 4.42 -26.29 -18.17
CA GLU A 126 5.26 -27.35 -18.11
C GLU A 126 6.41 -27.09 -18.86
N ASN A 127 6.89 -26.68 -19.22
CA ASN A 127 8.09 -26.52 -19.81
C ASN A 127 8.65 -25.35 -19.72
#